data_867bce9d3117b90bb9a268176ca6053c
#
_entry.id   867bce9d3117b90bb9a268176ca6053c
#
_cell.length_a   1.000
_cell.length_b   1.000
_cell.length_c   1.000
_cell.angle_alpha   90.00
_cell.angle_beta   90.00
_cell.angle_gamma   90.00
#
_symmetry.space_group_name_H-M   'P 1'
#
loop_
_entity.id
_entity.type
_entity.pdbx_description
1 polymer ?
#
loop_
_entity_poly.entity_id
_entity_poly.type
_entity_poly.pdbx_seq_one_letter_code
_entity_poly.pdbx_strand_id
1 'polypeptide(L)'
;MCLLGCDIGSSSIKVSIVDEETGLTIGADFYPKEEAPIKALRPGWAEQNPEDWWSYVKIGMKGAMRKAKVKGEDIKAIGISYQMHGLVVVDKNPITTSAFSPKNVWLVFLHPTNLSQIVIA
;
A
#
# COMPACT_ATOMS: atom_id res chain seq x y z
N MET A 1 5.53 23.91 -4.70
CA MET A 1 5.81 22.50 -5.00
C MET A 1 5.29 21.66 -3.86
N CYS A 2 4.95 20.40 -4.12
CA CYS A 2 4.30 19.55 -3.13
C CYS A 2 5.08 18.26 -2.91
N LEU A 3 4.93 17.70 -1.72
CA LEU A 3 5.42 16.37 -1.35
C LEU A 3 4.21 15.44 -1.16
N LEU A 4 4.35 14.18 -1.55
CA LEU A 4 3.33 13.16 -1.35
C LEU A 4 3.81 12.15 -0.32
N GLY A 5 3.03 11.95 0.73
CA GLY A 5 3.21 10.87 1.70
C GLY A 5 2.21 9.74 1.44
N CYS A 6 2.68 8.51 1.45
CA CYS A 6 1.84 7.33 1.31
C CYS A 6 2.12 6.36 2.46
N ASP A 7 1.08 6.01 3.22
CA ASP A 7 1.13 5.02 4.28
C ASP A 7 0.36 3.76 3.86
N ILE A 8 1.10 2.69 3.60
CA ILE A 8 0.54 1.40 3.16
C ILE A 8 0.22 0.56 4.40
N GLY A 9 -0.97 0.78 4.96
CA GLY A 9 -1.44 0.03 6.12
C GLY A 9 -2.21 -1.24 5.73
N SER A 10 -2.42 -2.13 6.71
CA SER A 10 -3.17 -3.37 6.51
C SER A 10 -4.67 -3.16 6.32
N SER A 11 -5.25 -2.14 6.94
CA SER A 11 -6.68 -1.84 6.85
C SER A 11 -7.02 -0.85 5.74
N SER A 12 -6.11 0.06 5.44
CA SER A 12 -6.28 1.08 4.39
C SER A 12 -4.95 1.70 4.00
N ILE A 13 -4.90 2.22 2.79
CA ILE A 13 -3.82 3.07 2.30
C ILE A 13 -4.21 4.52 2.53
N LYS A 14 -3.35 5.29 3.18
CA LYS A 14 -3.54 6.72 3.41
C LYS A 14 -2.56 7.51 2.57
N VAL A 15 -3.03 8.58 1.96
CA VAL A 15 -2.20 9.47 1.14
C VAL A 15 -2.40 10.90 1.59
N SER A 16 -1.32 11.65 1.72
CA SER A 16 -1.32 13.06 2.06
C SER A 16 -0.48 13.85 1.05
N ILE A 17 -0.93 15.05 0.75
CA ILE A 17 -0.18 16.04 -0.02
C ILE A 17 0.20 17.16 0.92
N VAL A 18 1.47 17.45 0.98
CA VAL A 18 2.06 18.46 1.86
C VAL A 18 2.65 19.56 1.00
N ASP A 19 2.35 20.80 1.34
CA ASP A 19 3.01 21.95 0.75
C ASP A 19 4.45 22.07 1.26
N GLU A 20 5.40 22.16 0.33
CA GLU A 20 6.83 22.13 0.64
C GLU A 20 7.29 23.34 1.47
N GLU A 21 6.69 24.51 1.26
CA GLU A 21 7.11 25.74 1.91
C GLU A 21 6.56 25.88 3.32
N THR A 22 5.30 25.50 3.49
CA THR A 22 4.60 25.67 4.77
C THR A 22 4.65 24.42 5.65
N GLY A 23 4.92 23.25 5.08
CA GLY A 23 4.83 21.95 5.76
C GLY A 23 3.40 21.52 6.08
N LEU A 24 2.39 22.23 5.60
CA LEU A 24 1.00 21.92 5.89
C LEU A 24 0.43 20.88 4.94
N THR A 25 -0.40 19.99 5.45
CA THR A 25 -1.18 19.07 4.63
C THR A 25 -2.29 19.85 3.92
N ILE A 26 -2.22 19.91 2.59
CA ILE A 26 -3.20 20.61 1.74
C ILE A 26 -4.23 19.68 1.11
N GLY A 27 -4.03 18.38 1.18
CA GLY A 27 -5.01 17.38 0.73
C GLY A 27 -4.66 16.01 1.27
N ALA A 28 -5.67 15.25 1.67
CA ALA A 28 -5.48 13.88 2.12
C ALA A 28 -6.68 13.02 1.73
N ASP A 29 -6.41 11.75 1.46
CA ASP A 29 -7.44 10.74 1.22
C ASP A 29 -6.94 9.37 1.66
N PHE A 30 -7.86 8.43 1.74
CA PHE A 30 -7.53 7.04 2.05
C PHE A 30 -8.47 6.09 1.30
N TYR A 31 -8.03 4.88 1.11
CA TYR A 31 -8.85 3.84 0.48
C TYR A 31 -8.37 2.45 0.96
N PRO A 32 -9.28 1.46 1.12
CA PRO A 32 -10.73 1.56 1.00
C PRO A 32 -11.36 2.38 2.14
N LYS A 33 -12.63 2.76 1.99
CA LYS A 33 -13.36 3.53 3.01
C LYS A 33 -13.81 2.66 4.18
N GLU A 34 -13.94 1.37 3.93
CA GLU A 34 -14.06 0.32 4.93
C GLU A 34 -12.73 -0.42 5.04
N GLU A 35 -12.59 -1.29 6.05
CA GLU A 35 -11.35 -2.04 6.20
C GLU A 35 -11.07 -2.94 5.00
N ALA A 36 -9.83 -2.95 4.55
CA ALA A 36 -9.39 -3.85 3.50
C ALA A 36 -9.55 -5.31 3.96
N PRO A 37 -10.08 -6.20 3.11
CA PRO A 37 -10.30 -7.58 3.50
C PRO A 37 -8.98 -8.29 3.80
N ILE A 38 -8.96 -9.01 4.91
CA ILE A 38 -7.89 -9.92 5.29
C ILE A 38 -8.43 -11.33 5.17
N LYS A 39 -7.75 -12.18 4.42
CA LYS A 39 -8.10 -13.59 4.30
C LYS A 39 -7.40 -14.39 5.40
N ALA A 40 -8.17 -15.10 6.20
CA ALA A 40 -7.68 -16.00 7.23
C ALA A 40 -8.06 -17.44 6.84
N LEU A 41 -7.23 -18.11 6.06
CA LEU A 41 -7.48 -19.49 5.61
C LEU A 41 -7.35 -20.51 6.75
N ARG A 42 -6.61 -20.16 7.79
CA ARG A 42 -6.42 -20.96 9.01
C ARG A 42 -6.33 -20.03 10.22
N PRO A 43 -6.63 -20.51 11.44
CA PRO A 43 -6.42 -19.74 12.65
C PRO A 43 -4.98 -19.20 12.75
N GLY A 44 -4.84 -17.90 12.98
CA GLY A 44 -3.55 -17.22 13.08
C GLY A 44 -2.89 -16.84 11.75
N TRP A 45 -3.52 -17.14 10.63
CA TRP A 45 -3.06 -16.69 9.31
C TRP A 45 -3.78 -15.41 8.92
N ALA A 46 -3.07 -14.55 8.21
CA ALA A 46 -3.63 -13.33 7.65
C ALA A 46 -2.94 -13.04 6.31
N GLU A 47 -3.74 -12.98 5.26
CA GLU A 47 -3.25 -12.78 3.90
C GLU A 47 -3.98 -11.63 3.23
N GLN A 48 -3.25 -10.85 2.44
CA GLN A 48 -3.79 -9.83 1.57
C GLN A 48 -3.18 -9.94 0.18
N ASN A 49 -3.90 -9.48 -0.84
CA ASN A 49 -3.39 -9.42 -2.20
C ASN A 49 -2.66 -8.09 -2.43
N PRO A 50 -1.35 -8.09 -2.76
CA PRO A 50 -0.60 -6.87 -3.04
C PRO A 50 -1.15 -6.04 -4.20
N GLU A 51 -1.84 -6.65 -5.16
CA GLU A 51 -2.51 -5.94 -6.26
C GLU A 51 -3.61 -4.99 -5.75
N ASP A 52 -4.29 -5.40 -4.68
CA ASP A 52 -5.30 -4.55 -4.06
C ASP A 52 -4.62 -3.30 -3.47
N TRP A 53 -3.47 -3.43 -2.84
CA TRP A 53 -2.72 -2.28 -2.33
C TRP A 53 -2.33 -1.32 -3.44
N TRP A 54 -1.81 -1.83 -4.55
CA TRP A 54 -1.46 -0.98 -5.69
C TRP A 54 -2.68 -0.24 -6.23
N SER A 55 -3.81 -0.91 -6.30
CA SER A 55 -5.07 -0.29 -6.69
C SER A 55 -5.53 0.78 -5.70
N TYR A 56 -5.42 0.50 -4.40
CA TYR A 56 -5.79 1.43 -3.34
C TYR A 56 -4.86 2.66 -3.30
N VAL A 57 -3.55 2.45 -3.49
CA VAL A 57 -2.59 3.55 -3.66
C VAL A 57 -3.02 4.49 -4.77
N LYS A 58 -3.31 3.96 -5.95
CA LYS A 58 -3.75 4.76 -7.11
C LYS A 58 -5.03 5.56 -6.83
N ILE A 59 -5.99 4.96 -6.13
CA ILE A 59 -7.24 5.62 -5.77
C ILE A 59 -6.98 6.71 -4.73
N GLY A 60 -6.23 6.40 -3.66
CA GLY A 60 -5.88 7.34 -2.61
C GLY A 60 -5.10 8.54 -3.14
N MET A 61 -4.10 8.30 -4.00
CA MET A 61 -3.32 9.38 -4.64
C MET A 61 -4.21 10.31 -5.45
N LYS A 62 -5.05 9.77 -6.34
CA LYS A 62 -5.99 10.57 -7.13
C LYS A 62 -6.95 11.38 -6.25
N GLY A 63 -7.43 10.78 -5.16
CA GLY A 63 -8.31 11.44 -4.20
C GLY A 63 -7.63 12.60 -3.47
N ALA A 64 -6.42 12.38 -2.94
CA ALA A 64 -5.64 13.39 -2.24
C ALA A 64 -5.25 14.56 -3.17
N MET A 65 -4.75 14.25 -4.38
CA MET A 65 -4.38 15.25 -5.38
C MET A 65 -5.58 16.11 -5.80
N ARG A 66 -6.74 15.50 -6.02
CA ARG A 66 -7.96 16.23 -6.34
C ARG A 66 -8.36 17.20 -5.21
N LYS A 67 -8.28 16.77 -3.94
CA LYS A 67 -8.57 17.62 -2.78
C LYS A 67 -7.58 18.76 -2.63
N ALA A 68 -6.30 18.49 -2.87
CA ALA A 68 -5.24 19.49 -2.88
C ALA A 68 -5.28 20.42 -4.11
N LYS A 69 -6.05 20.07 -5.15
CA LYS A 69 -6.09 20.76 -6.45
C LYS A 69 -4.70 20.84 -7.13
N VAL A 70 -3.90 19.78 -6.99
CA VAL A 70 -2.58 19.65 -7.59
C VAL A 70 -2.54 18.57 -8.66
N LYS A 71 -1.58 18.66 -9.57
CA LYS A 71 -1.31 17.69 -10.62
C LYS A 71 -0.06 16.89 -10.28
N GLY A 72 0.21 15.83 -11.03
CA GLY A 72 1.40 14.99 -10.85
C GLY A 72 2.70 15.76 -11.02
N GLU A 73 2.73 16.74 -11.93
CA GLU A 73 3.87 17.61 -12.20
C GLU A 73 4.24 18.54 -11.01
N ASP A 74 3.29 18.77 -10.09
CA ASP A 74 3.51 19.56 -8.90
C ASP A 74 4.18 18.76 -7.78
N ILE A 75 4.19 17.42 -7.88
CA ILE A 75 4.77 16.52 -6.87
C ILE A 75 6.27 16.38 -7.10
N LYS A 76 7.05 16.84 -6.14
CA LYS A 76 8.51 16.87 -6.19
C LYS A 76 9.15 15.59 -5.65
N ALA A 77 8.53 14.99 -4.63
CA ALA A 77 9.01 13.76 -4.01
C ALA A 77 7.86 12.95 -3.41
N ILE A 78 8.09 11.64 -3.29
CA ILE A 78 7.17 10.70 -2.69
C ILE A 78 7.88 10.01 -1.52
N GLY A 79 7.28 10.07 -0.33
CA GLY A 79 7.68 9.30 0.84
C GLY A 79 6.70 8.15 1.06
N ILE A 80 7.23 6.97 1.41
CA ILE A 80 6.42 5.78 1.63
C ILE A 80 6.72 5.23 3.01
N SER A 81 5.68 5.03 3.82
CA SER A 81 5.70 4.15 4.98
C SER A 81 4.83 2.92 4.71
N TYR A 82 5.11 1.84 5.38
CA TYR A 82 4.39 0.58 5.19
C TYR A 82 4.29 -0.22 6.48
N GLN A 83 3.34 -1.14 6.50
CA GLN A 83 3.12 -2.03 7.63
C GLN A 83 4.34 -2.93 7.87
N MET A 84 4.70 -3.09 9.14
CA MET A 84 5.79 -3.98 9.55
C MET A 84 5.34 -5.44 9.54
N HIS A 85 6.32 -6.36 9.50
CA HIS A 85 6.11 -7.80 9.61
C HIS A 85 5.31 -8.45 8.47
N GLY A 86 5.16 -7.76 7.34
CA GLY A 86 4.61 -8.33 6.12
C GLY A 86 5.71 -9.01 5.29
N LEU A 87 5.47 -10.24 4.85
CA LEU A 87 6.32 -10.94 3.90
C LEU A 87 5.63 -10.99 2.55
N VAL A 88 6.27 -10.43 1.53
CA VAL A 88 5.83 -10.56 0.14
C VAL A 88 6.74 -11.53 -0.57
N VAL A 89 6.17 -12.63 -1.04
CA VAL A 89 6.90 -13.66 -1.78
C VAL A 89 6.53 -13.58 -3.25
N VAL A 90 7.53 -13.57 -4.10
CA VAL A 90 7.37 -13.61 -5.56
C VAL A 90 8.02 -14.86 -6.10
N ASP A 91 7.46 -15.47 -7.14
CA ASP A 91 8.06 -16.62 -7.77
C ASP A 91 9.31 -16.25 -8.61
N LYS A 92 9.98 -17.28 -9.13
CA LYS A 92 11.19 -17.13 -9.96
C LYS A 92 10.97 -16.49 -11.34
N ASN A 93 9.73 -16.28 -11.73
CA ASN A 93 9.36 -15.58 -12.95
C ASN A 93 8.89 -14.17 -12.59
N PRO A 94 9.81 -13.28 -12.16
CA PRO A 94 9.44 -11.93 -11.81
C PRO A 94 8.92 -11.26 -13.07
N ILE A 95 7.71 -10.90 -13.00
CA ILE A 95 6.97 -9.91 -13.77
C ILE A 95 7.69 -9.43 -15.01
N THR A 96 7.32 -9.99 -16.13
CA THR A 96 7.52 -9.33 -17.41
C THR A 96 6.62 -8.08 -17.46
N THR A 97 7.22 -6.95 -17.41
CA THR A 97 6.92 -5.57 -17.88
C THR A 97 5.48 -5.08 -18.17
N SER A 98 4.47 -5.88 -18.01
CA SER A 98 3.11 -5.42 -18.29
C SER A 98 2.13 -5.87 -17.23
N ALA A 99 2.11 -5.14 -16.16
CA ALA A 99 1.22 -5.36 -15.04
C ALA A 99 1.62 -6.56 -14.14
N PHE A 100 1.69 -6.30 -12.88
CA PHE A 100 1.67 -7.29 -11.83
C PHE A 100 0.69 -8.41 -12.20
N SER A 101 1.19 -9.61 -12.42
CA SER A 101 0.32 -10.76 -12.64
C SER A 101 -0.13 -11.27 -11.27
N PRO A 102 -1.41 -11.23 -10.95
CA PRO A 102 -1.91 -11.55 -9.61
C PRO A 102 -1.77 -13.03 -9.24
N LYS A 103 -1.18 -13.84 -10.09
CA LYS A 103 -1.17 -15.29 -9.89
C LYS A 103 -0.06 -15.80 -8.98
N ASN A 104 0.98 -14.99 -8.71
CA ASN A 104 2.22 -15.49 -8.11
C ASN A 104 2.81 -14.58 -7.02
N VAL A 105 2.01 -13.70 -6.43
CA VAL A 105 2.46 -12.84 -5.32
C VAL A 105 1.56 -13.08 -4.12
N TRP A 106 2.14 -13.54 -3.04
CA TRP A 106 1.44 -13.81 -1.79
C TRP A 106 2.05 -12.96 -0.68
N LEU A 107 1.21 -12.30 0.08
CA LEU A 107 1.61 -11.66 1.31
C LEU A 107 1.12 -12.50 2.47
N VAL A 108 2.04 -12.92 3.30
CA VAL A 108 1.77 -13.61 4.55
C VAL A 108 2.14 -12.68 5.71
N PHE A 109 1.19 -12.35 6.55
CA PHE A 109 1.47 -11.71 7.82
C PHE A 109 1.93 -12.76 8.83
N LEU A 110 3.14 -12.61 9.31
CA LEU A 110 3.62 -13.44 10.41
C LEU A 110 3.23 -12.78 11.73
N HIS A 111 2.43 -13.48 12.51
CA HIS A 111 2.15 -13.05 13.89
C HIS A 111 3.46 -13.08 14.70
N PRO A 112 3.79 -12.05 15.51
CA PRO A 112 5.08 -11.93 16.20
C PRO A 112 5.45 -13.11 17.10
N THR A 113 4.50 -13.94 17.51
CA THR A 113 4.72 -15.10 18.37
C THR A 113 5.07 -16.40 17.66
N ASN A 114 5.07 -16.43 16.31
CA ASN A 114 5.30 -17.65 15.54
C ASN A 114 6.24 -17.45 14.35
N LEU A 115 7.42 -16.91 14.59
CA LEU A 115 8.48 -16.78 13.56
C LEU A 115 9.02 -18.13 13.04
N SER A 116 8.55 -19.26 13.56
CA SER A 116 9.03 -20.59 13.18
C SER A 116 8.23 -21.27 12.06
N GLN A 117 7.18 -20.65 11.56
CA GLN A 117 6.37 -21.23 10.48
C GLN A 117 6.31 -20.29 9.27
N ILE A 118 7.39 -20.30 8.50
CA ILE A 118 7.34 -19.80 7.11
C ILE A 118 6.72 -20.91 6.29
N VAL A 119 5.47 -20.73 5.88
CA VAL A 119 4.83 -21.63 4.91
C VAL A 119 5.06 -21.03 3.52
N ILE A 120 5.97 -21.63 2.78
CA ILE A 120 6.13 -21.39 1.34
C ILE A 120 5.16 -22.35 0.65
N ALA A 121 4.13 -21.82 0.03
CA ALA A 121 3.23 -22.58 -0.83
C ALA A 121 3.63 -22.40 -2.29
#